data_a504aec411ee9ce5b1a5e5d40ed3d308
#
_entry.id   a504aec411ee9ce5b1a5e5d40ed3d308
#
_cell.length_a   1.000
_cell.length_b   1.000
_cell.length_c   1.000
_cell.angle_alpha   90.00
_cell.angle_beta   90.00
_cell.angle_gamma   90.00
#
_symmetry.space_group_name_H-M   'P 1'
#
loop_
_entity.id
_entity.type
_entity.pdbx_description
1 polymer ?
#
loop_
_entity_poly.entity_id
_entity_poly.type
_entity_poly.pdbx_seq_one_letter_code
_entity_poly.pdbx_strand_id
1 'polypeptide(L)'
;MTACQTERNTRMTRKYFGTDGIRGTANTGSMTADVAMRVGTAAGLQFVRGDHRHRVVIGKDTRLSGYMIEPALTAGFVSVGLDVILVGPMPTPAVAMLTRSLRADLGVVISASHNPYFDNGIKLFGPDGYKLSDETELEIE
;
A
#
# COMPACT_ATOMS: atom_id res chain seq x y z
N MET A 1 -34.60 -2.69 -0.44
CA MET A 1 -33.36 -3.06 -1.14
C MET A 1 -33.14 -4.56 -1.05
N THR A 2 -32.93 -5.19 -2.17
CA THR A 2 -32.64 -6.62 -2.20
C THR A 2 -31.17 -6.86 -1.84
N ALA A 3 -30.84 -8.02 -1.27
CA ALA A 3 -29.46 -8.41 -0.94
C ALA A 3 -28.51 -8.29 -2.14
N CYS A 4 -29.01 -8.54 -3.35
CA CYS A 4 -28.26 -8.44 -4.60
C CYS A 4 -27.79 -7.01 -4.93
N GLN A 5 -28.54 -5.99 -4.53
CA GLN A 5 -28.16 -4.58 -4.72
C GLN A 5 -27.10 -4.14 -3.72
N THR A 6 -27.15 -4.68 -2.51
CA THR A 6 -26.14 -4.41 -1.47
C THR A 6 -24.78 -5.03 -1.87
N GLU A 7 -24.80 -6.25 -2.39
CA GLU A 7 -23.59 -6.91 -2.88
C GLU A 7 -22.97 -6.18 -4.09
N ARG A 8 -23.79 -5.67 -4.99
CA ARG A 8 -23.30 -4.88 -6.13
C ARG A 8 -22.62 -3.58 -5.69
N ASN A 9 -23.20 -2.91 -4.72
CA ASN A 9 -22.61 -1.68 -4.17
C ASN A 9 -21.30 -1.94 -3.45
N THR A 10 -21.21 -3.05 -2.70
CA THR A 10 -19.97 -3.44 -2.02
C THR A 10 -18.86 -3.79 -3.02
N ARG A 11 -19.19 -4.45 -4.13
CA ARG A 11 -18.21 -4.75 -5.18
C ARG A 11 -17.74 -3.52 -5.93
N MET A 12 -18.60 -2.53 -6.13
CA MET A 12 -18.25 -1.28 -6.81
C MET A 12 -17.35 -0.38 -5.96
N THR A 13 -17.36 -0.51 -4.62
CA THR A 13 -16.52 0.30 -3.74
C THR A 13 -15.09 -0.21 -3.62
N ARG A 14 -14.81 -1.52 -3.82
CA ARG A 14 -13.44 -2.07 -3.82
C ARG A 14 -12.86 -2.06 -5.23
N LYS A 15 -12.36 -0.91 -5.63
CA LYS A 15 -11.88 -0.70 -7.00
C LYS A 15 -10.44 -1.19 -7.21
N TYR A 16 -9.56 -1.00 -6.24
CA TYR A 16 -8.13 -1.28 -6.36
C TYR A 16 -7.68 -2.45 -5.48
N PHE A 17 -8.11 -2.49 -4.24
CA PHE A 17 -7.67 -3.49 -3.29
C PHE A 17 -8.36 -4.84 -3.50
N GLY A 18 -7.55 -5.89 -3.68
CA GLY A 18 -8.00 -7.27 -3.62
C GLY A 18 -7.72 -7.89 -2.26
N THR A 19 -7.76 -9.23 -2.16
CA THR A 19 -7.50 -9.98 -0.92
C THR A 19 -6.08 -9.74 -0.39
N ASP A 20 -5.10 -9.58 -1.29
CA ASP A 20 -3.68 -9.42 -0.96
C ASP A 20 -3.15 -8.04 -1.39
N GLY A 21 -3.90 -6.98 -1.15
CA GLY A 21 -3.54 -5.63 -1.55
C GLY A 21 -3.88 -5.34 -3.01
N ILE A 22 -3.16 -4.39 -3.60
CA ILE A 22 -3.32 -4.02 -5.01
C ILE A 22 -2.32 -4.82 -5.83
N ARG A 23 -2.79 -5.49 -6.88
CA ARG A 23 -1.93 -6.26 -7.79
C ARG A 23 -2.31 -6.02 -9.24
N GLY A 24 -1.36 -6.18 -10.14
CA GLY A 24 -1.57 -6.11 -11.57
C GLY A 24 -0.28 -6.12 -12.35
N THR A 25 -0.41 -6.13 -13.68
CA THR A 25 0.73 -5.99 -14.58
C THR A 25 1.31 -4.57 -14.47
N ALA A 26 2.63 -4.49 -14.28
CA ALA A 26 3.31 -3.21 -14.12
C ALA A 26 3.04 -2.26 -15.29
N ASN A 27 2.85 -1.00 -14.97
CA ASN A 27 2.57 0.09 -15.91
C ASN A 27 1.23 -0.04 -16.65
N THR A 28 0.30 -0.82 -16.12
CA THR A 28 -1.06 -0.95 -16.63
C THR A 28 -2.09 -0.88 -15.51
N GLY A 29 -3.29 -0.45 -15.80
CA GLY A 29 -4.41 -0.47 -14.88
C GLY A 29 -4.09 0.19 -13.52
N SER A 30 -4.15 -0.59 -12.45
CA SER A 30 -3.88 -0.13 -11.09
C SER A 30 -2.39 -0.11 -10.71
N MET A 31 -1.49 -0.60 -11.58
CA MET A 31 -0.05 -0.67 -11.31
C MET A 31 0.74 0.38 -12.09
N THR A 32 0.25 1.60 -12.16
CA THR A 32 0.94 2.74 -12.78
C THR A 32 1.55 3.64 -11.70
N ALA A 33 2.53 4.46 -12.09
CA ALA A 33 3.12 5.45 -11.18
C ALA A 33 2.09 6.44 -10.66
N ASP A 34 1.14 6.85 -11.50
CA ASP A 34 0.06 7.76 -11.12
C ASP A 34 -0.82 7.15 -10.01
N VAL A 35 -1.24 5.91 -10.18
CA VAL A 35 -2.05 5.21 -9.17
C VAL A 35 -1.23 5.00 -7.89
N ALA A 36 0.04 4.62 -7.99
CA ALA A 36 0.90 4.45 -6.82
C ALA A 36 1.03 5.74 -6.02
N MET A 37 1.22 6.87 -6.68
CA MET A 37 1.28 8.18 -6.03
C MET A 37 -0.04 8.52 -5.33
N ARG A 38 -1.17 8.25 -5.96
CA ARG A 38 -2.50 8.45 -5.35
C ARG A 38 -2.71 7.54 -4.13
N VAL A 39 -2.29 6.30 -4.20
CA VAL A 39 -2.35 5.36 -3.07
C VAL A 39 -1.51 5.89 -1.90
N GLY A 40 -0.29 6.34 -2.16
CA GLY A 40 0.56 6.95 -1.14
C GLY A 40 -0.08 8.16 -0.48
N THR A 41 -0.64 9.05 -1.26
CA THR A 41 -1.34 10.24 -0.76
C THR A 41 -2.56 9.86 0.09
N ALA A 42 -3.41 8.97 -0.41
CA ALA A 42 -4.63 8.56 0.27
C ALA A 42 -4.34 7.76 1.56
N ALA A 43 -3.41 6.82 1.50
CA ALA A 43 -3.01 6.04 2.67
C ALA A 43 -2.34 6.95 3.71
N GLY A 44 -1.49 7.87 3.27
CA GLY A 44 -0.86 8.83 4.16
C GLY A 44 -1.87 9.68 4.91
N LEU A 45 -2.86 10.21 4.23
CA LEU A 45 -3.92 11.01 4.85
C LEU A 45 -4.71 10.21 5.89
N GLN A 46 -4.89 8.91 5.67
CA GLN A 46 -5.62 8.04 6.61
C GLN A 46 -4.86 7.85 7.93
N PHE A 47 -3.53 7.91 7.91
CA PHE A 47 -2.69 7.62 9.06
C PHE A 47 -2.03 8.86 9.68
N VAL A 48 -2.23 10.05 9.14
CA VAL A 48 -1.72 11.30 9.73
C VAL A 48 -2.68 11.76 10.83
N ARG A 49 -2.45 11.28 12.04
CA ARG A 49 -3.26 11.61 13.22
C ARG A 49 -2.36 11.91 14.41
N GLY A 50 -2.71 12.95 15.16
CA GLY A 50 -1.94 13.37 16.34
C GLY A 50 -0.76 14.27 16.00
N ASP A 51 -0.03 14.70 17.03
CA ASP A 51 1.04 15.71 16.93
C ASP A 51 2.44 15.08 16.79
N HIS A 52 2.54 13.77 16.79
CA HIS A 52 3.82 13.08 16.64
C HIS A 52 4.25 13.03 15.16
N ARG A 53 5.53 12.77 14.97
CA ARG A 53 6.10 12.59 13.64
C ARG A 53 5.60 11.28 13.03
N HIS A 54 4.99 11.36 11.85
CA HIS A 54 4.44 10.18 11.17
C HIS A 54 5.49 9.57 10.24
N ARG A 55 5.58 8.24 10.24
CA ARG A 55 6.56 7.48 9.47
C ARG A 55 5.90 6.35 8.70
N VAL A 56 6.44 6.08 7.51
CA VAL A 56 6.08 4.92 6.72
C VAL A 56 7.34 4.15 6.34
N VAL A 57 7.30 2.84 6.47
CA VAL A 57 8.38 1.93 6.05
C VAL A 57 7.99 1.33 4.72
N ILE A 58 8.86 1.43 3.72
CA ILE A 58 8.63 0.85 2.40
C ILE A 58 9.71 -0.17 2.08
N GLY A 59 9.29 -1.42 1.88
CA GLY A 59 10.13 -2.49 1.37
C GLY A 59 9.66 -2.94 0.00
N LYS A 60 10.50 -3.65 -0.72
CA LYS A 60 10.18 -4.18 -2.06
C LYS A 60 10.86 -5.53 -2.27
N ASP A 61 10.39 -6.26 -3.28
CA ASP A 61 11.12 -7.42 -3.80
C ASP A 61 12.09 -6.98 -4.92
N THR A 62 12.65 -7.91 -5.65
CA THR A 62 13.67 -7.63 -6.67
C THR A 62 13.12 -7.25 -8.05
N ARG A 63 11.80 -7.10 -8.20
CA ARG A 63 11.21 -6.72 -9.48
C ARG A 63 11.63 -5.32 -9.91
N LEU A 64 11.95 -5.16 -11.22
CA LEU A 64 12.37 -3.86 -11.76
C LEU A 64 11.28 -2.78 -11.64
N SER A 65 10.01 -3.16 -11.77
CA SER A 65 8.91 -2.22 -11.62
C SER A 65 8.83 -1.61 -10.21
N GLY A 66 9.44 -2.21 -9.21
CA GLY A 66 9.57 -1.63 -7.88
C GLY A 66 10.30 -0.29 -7.90
N TYR A 67 11.25 -0.10 -8.81
CA TYR A 67 11.96 1.18 -8.97
C TYR A 67 11.08 2.31 -9.52
N MET A 68 9.96 1.98 -10.14
CA MET A 68 8.95 2.95 -10.56
C MET A 68 7.95 3.21 -9.44
N ILE A 69 7.47 2.16 -8.80
CA ILE A 69 6.38 2.22 -7.81
C ILE A 69 6.88 2.84 -6.49
N GLU A 70 8.06 2.48 -6.03
CA GLU A 70 8.62 2.98 -4.77
C GLU A 70 8.77 4.51 -4.76
N PRO A 71 9.39 5.16 -5.77
CA PRO A 71 9.45 6.62 -5.82
C PRO A 71 8.08 7.29 -5.91
N ALA A 72 7.14 6.68 -6.62
CA ALA A 72 5.79 7.21 -6.74
C ALA A 72 5.04 7.18 -5.41
N LEU A 73 5.11 6.08 -4.68
CA LEU A 73 4.57 5.98 -3.31
C LEU A 73 5.24 6.98 -2.37
N THR A 74 6.57 7.09 -2.46
CA THR A 74 7.35 8.04 -1.66
C THR A 74 6.88 9.46 -1.89
N ALA A 75 6.70 9.86 -3.14
CA ALA A 75 6.18 11.19 -3.48
C ALA A 75 4.80 11.44 -2.87
N GLY A 76 3.91 10.46 -2.93
CA GLY A 76 2.58 10.55 -2.33
C GLY A 76 2.63 10.70 -0.81
N PHE A 77 3.40 9.91 -0.12
CA PHE A 77 3.54 9.98 1.34
C PHE A 77 4.19 11.28 1.80
N VAL A 78 5.25 11.71 1.15
CA VAL A 78 5.93 12.97 1.49
C VAL A 78 5.01 14.16 1.27
N SER A 79 4.18 14.13 0.23
CA SER A 79 3.26 15.23 -0.07
C SER A 79 2.23 15.50 1.04
N VAL A 80 1.93 14.50 1.87
CA VAL A 80 0.99 14.62 2.99
C VAL A 80 1.69 14.66 4.36
N GLY A 81 3.01 14.74 4.38
CA GLY A 81 3.78 15.02 5.59
C GLY A 81 4.35 13.81 6.31
N LEU A 82 4.40 12.63 5.71
CA LEU A 82 5.04 11.48 6.32
C LEU A 82 6.54 11.44 6.00
N ASP A 83 7.33 11.01 6.97
CA ASP A 83 8.72 10.61 6.72
C ASP A 83 8.74 9.20 6.14
N VAL A 84 9.49 9.00 5.09
CA VAL A 84 9.59 7.72 4.39
C VAL A 84 10.91 7.04 4.72
N ILE A 85 10.85 5.79 5.17
CA ILE A 85 12.03 4.96 5.44
C ILE A 85 12.07 3.86 4.39
N LEU A 86 13.03 3.94 3.49
CA LEU A 86 13.24 2.95 2.45
C LEU A 86 14.21 1.87 2.96
N VAL A 87 13.73 0.63 3.04
CA VAL A 87 14.53 -0.48 3.56
C VAL A 87 15.07 -1.41 2.47
N GLY A 88 14.77 -1.10 1.21
CA GLY A 88 15.26 -1.87 0.07
C GLY A 88 14.61 -3.24 -0.08
N PRO A 89 15.25 -4.17 -0.81
CA PRO A 89 14.71 -5.51 -1.00
C PRO A 89 14.66 -6.28 0.32
N MET A 90 13.46 -6.68 0.73
CA MET A 90 13.21 -7.42 1.96
C MET A 90 12.00 -8.34 1.82
N PRO A 91 11.99 -9.50 2.52
CA PRO A 91 10.78 -10.33 2.62
C PRO A 91 9.64 -9.58 3.30
N THR A 92 8.41 -9.87 2.89
CA THR A 92 7.20 -9.27 3.48
C THR A 92 7.15 -9.35 5.01
N PRO A 93 7.42 -10.50 5.65
CA PRO A 93 7.43 -10.57 7.13
C PRO A 93 8.45 -9.64 7.78
N ALA A 94 9.60 -9.42 7.14
CA ALA A 94 10.64 -8.53 7.67
C ALA A 94 10.17 -7.08 7.66
N VAL A 95 9.48 -6.65 6.60
CA VAL A 95 8.92 -5.30 6.52
C VAL A 95 7.84 -5.07 7.58
N ALA A 96 6.95 -6.04 7.78
CA ALA A 96 5.93 -5.98 8.81
C ALA A 96 6.54 -5.87 10.22
N MET A 97 7.60 -6.64 10.48
CA MET A 97 8.32 -6.59 11.76
C MET A 97 9.02 -5.23 11.96
N LEU A 98 9.65 -4.69 10.92
CA LEU A 98 10.32 -3.38 10.99
C LEU A 98 9.31 -2.25 11.23
N THR A 99 8.15 -2.30 10.59
CA THR A 99 7.07 -1.33 10.83
C THR A 99 6.74 -1.24 12.31
N ARG A 100 6.62 -2.37 12.95
CA ARG A 100 6.35 -2.49 14.37
C ARG A 100 7.54 -2.04 15.23
N SER A 101 8.75 -2.52 14.92
CA SER A 101 9.98 -2.21 15.67
C SER A 101 10.35 -0.74 15.61
N LEU A 102 10.17 -0.10 14.47
CA LEU A 102 10.47 1.32 14.28
C LEU A 102 9.31 2.24 14.70
N ARG A 103 8.23 1.66 15.20
CA ARG A 103 7.02 2.39 15.56
C ARG A 103 6.50 3.28 14.45
N ALA A 104 6.54 2.77 13.22
CA ALA A 104 5.99 3.45 12.07
C ALA A 104 4.46 3.40 12.09
N ASP A 105 3.83 4.40 11.51
CA ASP A 105 2.36 4.44 11.41
C ASP A 105 1.84 3.53 10.32
N LEU A 106 2.66 3.22 9.32
CA LEU A 106 2.28 2.43 8.17
C LEU A 106 3.49 1.67 7.63
N GLY A 107 3.25 0.46 7.16
CA GLY A 107 4.23 -0.35 6.42
C GLY A 107 3.71 -0.65 5.02
N VAL A 108 4.58 -0.61 4.04
CA VAL A 108 4.24 -0.90 2.65
C VAL A 108 5.23 -1.91 2.08
N VAL A 109 4.72 -2.91 1.40
CA VAL A 109 5.52 -3.87 0.65
C VAL A 109 5.12 -3.83 -0.82
N ILE A 110 6.10 -3.61 -1.68
CA ILE A 110 5.93 -3.64 -3.12
C ILE A 110 6.33 -5.03 -3.62
N SER A 111 5.35 -5.90 -3.77
CA SER A 111 5.55 -7.29 -4.20
C SER A 111 4.26 -7.91 -4.70
N ALA A 112 4.35 -8.75 -5.70
CA ALA A 112 3.25 -9.59 -6.17
C ALA A 112 3.44 -11.06 -5.80
N SER A 113 4.29 -11.35 -4.80
CA SER A 113 4.51 -12.70 -4.28
C SER A 113 4.97 -13.68 -5.38
N HIS A 114 4.14 -14.66 -5.75
CA HIS A 114 4.46 -15.70 -6.75
C HIS A 114 4.04 -15.34 -8.18
N ASN A 115 3.48 -14.16 -8.40
CA ASN A 115 3.09 -13.73 -9.74
C ASN A 115 4.31 -13.58 -10.65
N PRO A 116 4.14 -13.63 -11.99
CA PRO A 116 5.23 -13.44 -12.95
C PRO A 116 5.99 -12.11 -12.72
N TYR A 117 7.23 -12.04 -13.21
CA TYR A 117 8.10 -10.88 -12.99
C TYR A 117 7.55 -9.55 -13.52
N PHE A 118 6.68 -9.59 -14.51
CA PHE A 118 6.06 -8.38 -15.09
C PHE A 118 4.88 -7.85 -14.27
N ASP A 119 4.41 -8.61 -13.28
CA ASP A 119 3.40 -8.15 -12.33
C ASP A 119 4.07 -7.46 -11.14
N ASN A 120 3.30 -6.66 -10.44
CA ASN A 120 3.71 -6.13 -9.16
C ASN A 120 2.49 -5.90 -8.28
N GLY A 121 2.71 -5.51 -7.06
CA GLY A 121 1.63 -5.27 -6.11
C GLY A 121 2.05 -4.35 -4.98
N ILE A 122 1.07 -3.81 -4.29
CA ILE A 122 1.24 -2.93 -3.15
C ILE A 122 0.42 -3.51 -2.00
N LYS A 123 1.09 -3.83 -0.89
CA LYS A 123 0.46 -4.32 0.34
C LYS A 123 0.69 -3.31 1.45
N LEU A 124 -0.35 -3.02 2.22
CA LEU A 124 -0.30 -2.07 3.32
C LEU A 124 -0.46 -2.79 4.66
N PHE A 125 0.34 -2.40 5.64
CA PHE A 125 0.31 -2.90 7.01
C PHE A 125 0.15 -1.76 7.99
N GLY A 126 -0.63 -1.99 9.03
CA GLY A 126 -0.80 -1.02 10.10
C GLY A 126 0.38 -0.99 11.08
N PRO A 127 0.32 -0.12 12.11
CA PRO A 127 1.39 0.03 13.11
C PRO A 127 1.67 -1.25 13.90
N ASP A 128 0.70 -2.16 13.98
CA ASP A 128 0.81 -3.45 14.65
C ASP A 128 1.55 -4.51 13.82
N GLY A 129 1.88 -4.20 12.56
CA GLY A 129 2.53 -5.13 11.64
C GLY A 129 1.57 -6.07 10.93
N TYR A 130 0.26 -5.90 11.09
CA TYR A 130 -0.75 -6.72 10.43
C TYR A 130 -1.34 -5.98 9.22
N LYS A 131 -1.79 -6.76 8.25
CA LYS A 131 -2.49 -6.22 7.07
C LYS A 131 -3.66 -5.33 7.49
N LEU A 132 -3.87 -4.23 6.79
CA LEU A 132 -5.00 -3.34 7.04
C LEU A 132 -6.33 -4.07 6.88
N SER A 133 -7.31 -3.67 7.68
CA SER A 133 -8.68 -4.19 7.56
C SER A 133 -9.30 -3.79 6.22
N ASP A 134 -10.26 -4.59 5.76
CA ASP A 134 -10.99 -4.29 4.53
C ASP A 134 -11.67 -2.91 4.58
N GLU A 135 -12.15 -2.51 5.75
CA GLU A 135 -12.77 -1.21 5.97
C GLU A 135 -11.78 -0.07 5.77
N THR A 136 -10.57 -0.20 6.31
CA THR A 136 -9.50 0.79 6.13
C THR A 136 -9.08 0.88 4.67
N GLU A 137 -8.97 -0.24 3.98
CA GLU A 137 -8.64 -0.27 2.55
C GLU A 137 -9.71 0.43 1.72
N LEU A 138 -11.00 0.26 2.06
CA LEU A 138 -12.11 0.97 1.40
C LEU A 138 -12.04 2.48 1.62
N GLU A 139 -11.65 2.93 2.79
CA GLU A 139 -11.49 4.36 3.09
C GLU A 139 -10.33 4.97 2.28
N ILE A 140 -9.27 4.20 2.01
CA ILE A 140 -8.14 4.63 1.18
C ILE A 140 -8.56 4.77 -0.29
N GLU A 141 -9.42 3.90 -0.76
CA GLU A 141 -10.00 4.00 -2.10
C GLU A 141 -10.96 5.22 -2.17
#